data_9e83f639518309e6503486235ac03d51
#
_entry.id   9e83f639518309e6503486235ac03d51
#
_cell.length_a   1.000
_cell.length_b   1.000
_cell.length_c   1.000
_cell.angle_alpha   90.00
_cell.angle_beta   90.00
_cell.angle_gamma   90.00
#
_symmetry.space_group_name_H-M   'P 1'
#
loop_
_entity.id
_entity.type
_entity.pdbx_description
1 polymer ?
#
loop_
_entity_poly.entity_id
_entity_poly.type
_entity_poly.pdbx_seq_one_letter_code
_entity_poly.pdbx_strand_id
1 'polypeptide(L)'
;MNSNFSPYFTAFILVFLSGLLWSFGPVVVRNMVNSHEYVFQYLFLRGISIACILITYLFIREGFSFYKNFFNIGIPGVLGGLFLSTAFIGFIFSITMTTAAVTLFMLAAMPFIAAIVGYFFLGEILRRSTLISMVIAFIGVFVMIINDSISGSALGAVIGFISATGFALYTVTIRWKPETPKFTTVVLAGIFCAIFSFMILGFSFQPFNTMPTINSYLSLLHGVIVASGLILYSLGAKYLPSAELALLSLMEVVGGVLWVWMPIFGINE
;
A
#
# COMPACT_ATOMS: atom_id res chain seq x y z
N MET A 1 -25.11 -6.78 14.05
CA MET A 1 -25.50 -5.59 13.26
C MET A 1 -26.14 -6.10 11.98
N ASN A 2 -27.48 -6.02 11.87
CA ASN A 2 -28.19 -6.30 10.60
C ASN A 2 -27.93 -5.11 9.66
N SER A 3 -26.89 -5.21 8.84
CA SER A 3 -26.68 -4.20 7.81
C SER A 3 -27.63 -4.51 6.64
N ASN A 4 -28.56 -3.64 6.37
CA ASN A 4 -29.45 -3.67 5.19
C ASN A 4 -28.70 -3.53 3.84
N PHE A 5 -27.36 -3.50 3.86
CA PHE A 5 -26.53 -3.35 2.68
C PHE A 5 -26.06 -4.70 2.14
N SER A 6 -25.97 -4.81 0.82
CA SER A 6 -25.41 -6.00 0.19
C SER A 6 -23.94 -6.18 0.61
N PRO A 7 -23.43 -7.43 0.73
CA PRO A 7 -22.02 -7.68 1.05
C PRO A 7 -21.03 -6.99 0.10
N TYR A 8 -21.41 -6.85 -1.17
CA TYR A 8 -20.66 -6.12 -2.18
C TYR A 8 -20.53 -4.62 -1.83
N PHE A 9 -21.63 -3.97 -1.44
CA PHE A 9 -21.63 -2.55 -1.11
C PHE A 9 -20.82 -2.25 0.16
N THR A 10 -20.92 -3.13 1.15
CA THR A 10 -20.08 -3.03 2.36
C THR A 10 -18.59 -3.16 2.01
N ALA A 11 -18.22 -4.12 1.17
CA ALA A 11 -16.86 -4.29 0.69
C ALA A 11 -16.35 -3.06 -0.10
N PHE A 12 -17.21 -2.50 -0.95
CA PHE A 12 -16.91 -1.26 -1.68
C PHE A 12 -16.53 -0.12 -0.72
N ILE A 13 -17.36 0.14 0.31
CA ILE A 13 -17.10 1.19 1.29
C ILE A 13 -15.78 0.92 2.04
N LEU A 14 -15.53 -0.30 2.49
CA LEU A 14 -14.31 -0.66 3.23
C LEU A 14 -13.05 -0.40 2.40
N VAL A 15 -13.04 -0.80 1.14
CA VAL A 15 -11.89 -0.60 0.24
C VAL A 15 -11.73 0.87 -0.14
N PHE A 16 -12.82 1.59 -0.37
CA PHE A 16 -12.79 3.03 -0.60
C PHE A 16 -12.17 3.78 0.59
N LEU A 17 -12.61 3.47 1.80
CA LEU A 17 -12.05 4.05 3.03
C LEU A 17 -10.57 3.68 3.24
N SER A 18 -10.15 2.47 2.84
CA SER A 18 -8.73 2.10 2.89
C SER A 18 -7.88 3.01 2.00
N GLY A 19 -8.34 3.30 0.77
CA GLY A 19 -7.66 4.25 -0.12
C GLY A 19 -7.60 5.66 0.45
N LEU A 20 -8.68 6.13 1.09
CA LEU A 20 -8.66 7.42 1.78
C LEU A 20 -7.67 7.46 2.94
N LEU A 21 -7.52 6.39 3.73
CA LEU A 21 -6.50 6.34 4.78
C LEU A 21 -5.10 6.39 4.18
N TRP A 22 -4.84 5.63 3.12
CA TRP A 22 -3.52 5.62 2.48
C TRP A 22 -3.16 6.94 1.80
N SER A 23 -4.15 7.73 1.41
CA SER A 23 -3.92 9.04 0.79
C SER A 23 -3.13 10.02 1.64
N PHE A 24 -3.05 9.80 2.96
CA PHE A 24 -2.18 10.56 3.86
C PHE A 24 -0.70 10.18 3.77
N GLY A 25 -0.36 9.08 3.08
CA GLY A 25 1.02 8.61 2.93
C GLY A 25 1.98 9.68 2.39
N PRO A 26 1.69 10.32 1.23
CA PRO A 26 2.51 11.40 0.70
C PRO A 26 2.73 12.53 1.69
N VAL A 27 1.68 12.96 2.40
CA VAL A 27 1.78 14.02 3.42
C VAL A 27 2.76 13.65 4.52
N VAL A 28 2.68 12.41 5.03
CA VAL A 28 3.60 11.96 6.08
C VAL A 28 5.05 11.97 5.61
N VAL A 29 5.31 11.42 4.41
CA VAL A 29 6.68 11.34 3.87
C VAL A 29 7.26 12.72 3.56
N ARG A 30 6.46 13.65 3.04
CA ARG A 30 6.89 15.01 2.71
C ARG A 30 7.15 15.89 3.93
N ASN A 31 6.55 15.57 5.06
CA ASN A 31 6.82 16.25 6.32
C ASN A 31 8.04 15.69 7.09
N MET A 32 8.73 14.69 6.55
CA MET A 32 9.97 14.19 7.12
C MET A 32 11.15 15.09 6.79
N VAL A 33 12.03 15.27 7.77
CA VAL A 33 13.30 15.98 7.59
C VAL A 33 14.28 15.07 6.83
N ASN A 34 14.82 15.54 5.70
CA ASN A 34 15.78 14.80 4.87
C ASN A 34 15.32 13.36 4.58
N SER A 35 14.08 13.20 4.12
CA SER A 35 13.45 11.88 3.96
C SER A 35 14.28 10.89 3.13
N HIS A 36 15.02 11.35 2.14
CA HIS A 36 15.88 10.53 1.27
C HIS A 36 17.10 9.91 2.00
N GLU A 37 17.56 10.52 3.10
CA GLU A 37 18.70 10.02 3.88
C GLU A 37 18.27 8.88 4.82
N TYR A 38 17.01 8.88 5.28
CA TYR A 38 16.51 7.98 6.32
C TYR A 38 15.51 6.94 5.81
N VAL A 39 15.51 6.62 4.51
CA VAL A 39 14.54 5.72 3.89
C VAL A 39 14.49 4.35 4.59
N PHE A 40 15.63 3.76 4.90
CA PHE A 40 15.69 2.43 5.50
C PHE A 40 15.24 2.43 6.97
N GLN A 41 15.65 3.43 7.76
CA GLN A 41 15.19 3.60 9.15
C GLN A 41 13.67 3.79 9.18
N TYR A 42 13.15 4.59 8.27
CA TYR A 42 11.72 4.81 8.10
C TYR A 42 10.98 3.51 7.76
N LEU A 43 11.43 2.79 6.74
CA LEU A 43 10.83 1.52 6.31
C LEU A 43 10.86 0.47 7.43
N PHE A 44 11.93 0.43 8.21
CA PHE A 44 12.06 -0.46 9.36
C PHE A 44 11.00 -0.17 10.42
N LEU A 45 10.91 1.08 10.90
CA LEU A 45 9.93 1.47 11.92
C LEU A 45 8.49 1.33 11.42
N ARG A 46 8.23 1.73 10.19
CA ARG A 46 6.91 1.55 9.56
C ARG A 46 6.55 0.07 9.43
N GLY A 47 7.47 -0.78 9.00
CA GLY A 47 7.27 -2.22 8.89
C GLY A 47 6.93 -2.87 10.24
N ILE A 48 7.68 -2.52 11.30
CA ILE A 48 7.40 -2.97 12.68
C ILE A 48 6.02 -2.47 13.13
N SER A 49 5.71 -1.20 12.90
CA SER A 49 4.40 -0.62 13.28
C SER A 49 3.25 -1.38 12.62
N ILE A 50 3.34 -1.66 11.30
CA ILE A 50 2.35 -2.45 10.57
C ILE A 50 2.20 -3.84 11.20
N ALA A 51 3.31 -4.55 11.42
CA ALA A 51 3.28 -5.90 11.99
C ALA A 51 2.67 -5.90 13.39
N CYS A 52 3.05 -4.98 14.26
CA CYS A 52 2.53 -4.87 15.62
C CYS A 52 1.02 -4.58 15.63
N ILE A 53 0.53 -3.64 14.83
CA ILE A 53 -0.90 -3.31 14.76
C ILE A 53 -1.72 -4.52 14.27
N LEU A 54 -1.25 -5.20 13.23
CA LEU A 54 -1.95 -6.38 12.70
C LEU A 54 -1.90 -7.56 13.68
N ILE A 55 -0.78 -7.79 14.36
CA ILE A 55 -0.68 -8.82 15.42
C ILE A 55 -1.65 -8.49 16.56
N THR A 56 -1.69 -7.23 17.01
CA THR A 56 -2.62 -6.77 18.03
C THR A 56 -4.07 -6.98 17.58
N TYR A 57 -4.41 -6.62 16.35
CA TYR A 57 -5.74 -6.85 15.77
C TYR A 57 -6.10 -8.34 15.76
N LEU A 58 -5.19 -9.21 15.31
CA LEU A 58 -5.40 -10.66 15.30
C LEU A 58 -5.55 -11.22 16.70
N PHE A 59 -4.74 -10.75 17.65
CA PHE A 59 -4.85 -11.16 19.07
C PHE A 59 -6.19 -10.79 19.69
N ILE A 60 -6.68 -9.57 19.45
CA ILE A 60 -7.99 -9.13 19.93
C ILE A 60 -9.13 -9.97 19.31
N ARG A 61 -9.00 -10.34 18.04
CA ARG A 61 -10.03 -11.05 17.28
C ARG A 61 -10.07 -12.56 17.58
N GLU A 62 -8.91 -13.20 17.73
CA GLU A 62 -8.74 -14.67 17.74
C GLU A 62 -8.08 -15.18 19.02
N GLY A 63 -7.71 -14.28 19.93
CA GLY A 63 -6.94 -14.63 21.13
C GLY A 63 -5.59 -15.23 20.76
N PHE A 64 -5.05 -16.08 21.61
CA PHE A 64 -3.78 -16.75 21.36
C PHE A 64 -3.79 -17.70 20.15
N SER A 65 -4.97 -18.09 19.62
CA SER A 65 -5.02 -19.03 18.50
C SER A 65 -4.52 -18.44 17.16
N PHE A 66 -4.32 -17.12 17.07
CA PHE A 66 -3.85 -16.43 15.87
C PHE A 66 -2.51 -16.96 15.36
N TYR A 67 -1.63 -17.49 16.24
CA TYR A 67 -0.34 -18.05 15.83
C TYR A 67 -0.46 -19.22 14.85
N LYS A 68 -1.57 -19.97 14.89
CA LYS A 68 -1.84 -21.08 13.96
C LYS A 68 -1.94 -20.61 12.51
N ASN A 69 -2.35 -19.35 12.30
CA ASN A 69 -2.45 -18.76 10.98
C ASN A 69 -1.09 -18.67 10.26
N PHE A 70 0.01 -18.54 11.02
CA PHE A 70 1.36 -18.53 10.47
C PHE A 70 1.77 -19.90 9.91
N PHE A 71 1.30 -21.00 10.49
CA PHE A 71 1.55 -22.35 9.96
C PHE A 71 0.65 -22.67 8.76
N ASN A 72 -0.53 -22.05 8.69
CA ASN A 72 -1.51 -22.28 7.63
C ASN A 72 -1.42 -21.26 6.49
N ILE A 73 -0.41 -20.40 6.49
CA ILE A 73 -0.33 -19.28 5.54
C ILE A 73 -0.11 -19.72 4.10
N GLY A 74 0.60 -20.84 3.92
CA GLY A 74 0.88 -21.43 2.62
C GLY A 74 1.67 -20.53 1.66
N ILE A 75 1.93 -21.04 0.46
CA ILE A 75 2.65 -20.28 -0.58
C ILE A 75 1.93 -18.97 -0.95
N PRO A 76 0.59 -18.93 -1.13
CA PRO A 76 -0.07 -17.68 -1.49
C PRO A 76 0.15 -16.57 -0.46
N GLY A 77 0.10 -16.90 0.84
CA GLY A 77 0.29 -15.90 1.88
C GLY A 77 1.73 -15.38 1.97
N VAL A 78 2.73 -16.26 1.80
CA VAL A 78 4.14 -15.86 1.77
C VAL A 78 4.42 -14.99 0.54
N LEU A 79 3.98 -15.39 -0.65
CA LEU A 79 4.12 -14.59 -1.87
C LEU A 79 3.39 -13.24 -1.76
N GLY A 80 2.17 -13.25 -1.21
CA GLY A 80 1.43 -12.02 -0.95
C GLY A 80 2.17 -11.08 -0.01
N GLY A 81 2.79 -11.61 1.05
CA GLY A 81 3.65 -10.85 1.96
C GLY A 81 4.86 -10.24 1.27
N LEU A 82 5.55 -10.99 0.40
CA LEU A 82 6.67 -10.51 -0.40
C LEU A 82 6.25 -9.43 -1.40
N PHE A 83 5.17 -9.64 -2.13
CA PHE A 83 4.67 -8.65 -3.08
C PHE A 83 4.23 -7.35 -2.40
N LEU A 84 3.54 -7.46 -1.26
CA LEU A 84 3.13 -6.28 -0.51
C LEU A 84 4.35 -5.56 0.11
N SER A 85 5.37 -6.28 0.58
CA SER A 85 6.61 -5.65 1.06
C SER A 85 7.35 -4.93 -0.07
N THR A 86 7.36 -5.49 -1.29
CA THR A 86 7.90 -4.82 -2.49
C THR A 86 7.13 -3.53 -2.77
N ALA A 87 5.81 -3.55 -2.64
CA ALA A 87 4.99 -2.34 -2.77
C ALA A 87 5.36 -1.29 -1.72
N PHE A 88 5.52 -1.68 -0.47
CA PHE A 88 5.90 -0.78 0.63
C PHE A 88 7.25 -0.10 0.39
N ILE A 89 8.25 -0.89 0.03
CA ILE A 89 9.61 -0.42 -0.22
C ILE A 89 9.61 0.48 -1.45
N GLY A 90 9.03 0.01 -2.55
CA GLY A 90 8.99 0.73 -3.81
C GLY A 90 8.28 2.08 -3.70
N PHE A 91 7.15 2.16 -2.97
CA PHE A 91 6.44 3.42 -2.74
C PHE A 91 7.33 4.47 -2.07
N ILE A 92 8.00 4.11 -0.97
CA ILE A 92 8.83 5.06 -0.21
C ILE A 92 10.05 5.50 -1.01
N PHE A 93 10.72 4.55 -1.70
CA PHE A 93 11.83 4.93 -2.58
C PHE A 93 11.38 5.83 -3.73
N SER A 94 10.26 5.51 -4.37
CA SER A 94 9.73 6.33 -5.45
C SER A 94 9.46 7.76 -4.96
N ILE A 95 8.67 7.93 -3.91
CA ILE A 95 8.24 9.25 -3.44
C ILE A 95 9.39 10.09 -2.85
N THR A 96 10.50 9.47 -2.46
CA THR A 96 11.71 10.18 -2.00
C THR A 96 12.66 10.53 -3.16
N MET A 97 12.55 9.86 -4.31
CA MET A 97 13.41 10.07 -5.50
C MET A 97 12.75 10.91 -6.58
N THR A 98 11.42 11.04 -6.55
CA THR A 98 10.65 11.84 -7.53
C THR A 98 9.53 12.60 -6.83
N THR A 99 8.65 13.28 -7.58
CA THR A 99 7.51 14.00 -7.00
C THR A 99 6.42 13.03 -6.52
N ALA A 100 5.60 13.49 -5.58
CA ALA A 100 4.43 12.74 -5.14
C ALA A 100 3.49 12.44 -6.33
N ALA A 101 3.30 13.42 -7.21
CA ALA A 101 2.46 13.29 -8.40
C ALA A 101 2.94 12.16 -9.32
N VAL A 102 4.25 12.08 -9.62
CA VAL A 102 4.82 11.03 -10.46
C VAL A 102 4.69 9.66 -9.79
N THR A 103 4.99 9.56 -8.50
CA THR A 103 4.82 8.30 -7.76
C THR A 103 3.37 7.82 -7.80
N LEU A 104 2.42 8.70 -7.49
CA LEU A 104 0.99 8.38 -7.48
C LEU A 104 0.46 8.03 -8.89
N PHE A 105 1.01 8.66 -9.93
CA PHE A 105 0.69 8.28 -11.31
C PHE A 105 1.14 6.86 -11.63
N MET A 106 2.33 6.46 -11.22
CA MET A 106 2.78 5.08 -11.42
C MET A 106 1.86 4.09 -10.70
N LEU A 107 1.31 4.44 -9.54
CA LEU A 107 0.31 3.61 -8.85
C LEU A 107 -1.00 3.48 -9.64
N ALA A 108 -1.35 4.41 -10.51
CA ALA A 108 -2.54 4.29 -11.36
C ALA A 108 -2.47 3.09 -12.35
N ALA A 109 -1.31 2.47 -12.51
CA ALA A 109 -1.17 1.22 -13.26
C ALA A 109 -1.70 -0.02 -12.50
N MET A 110 -1.88 0.03 -11.17
CA MET A 110 -2.30 -1.11 -10.34
C MET A 110 -3.54 -1.84 -10.86
N PRO A 111 -4.66 -1.18 -11.21
CA PRO A 111 -5.87 -1.87 -11.67
C PRO A 111 -5.65 -2.64 -12.96
N PHE A 112 -4.83 -2.10 -13.89
CA PHE A 112 -4.54 -2.76 -15.16
C PHE A 112 -3.71 -4.03 -14.94
N ILE A 113 -2.68 -3.95 -14.10
CA ILE A 113 -1.84 -5.10 -13.74
C ILE A 113 -2.68 -6.15 -13.01
N ALA A 114 -3.50 -5.72 -12.03
CA ALA A 114 -4.38 -6.63 -11.28
C ALA A 114 -5.43 -7.30 -12.20
N ALA A 115 -5.97 -6.58 -13.20
CA ALA A 115 -6.89 -7.13 -14.18
C ALA A 115 -6.23 -8.20 -15.06
N ILE A 116 -5.04 -7.91 -15.57
CA ILE A 116 -4.29 -8.84 -16.43
C ILE A 116 -3.92 -10.10 -15.64
N VAL A 117 -3.30 -9.94 -14.49
CA VAL A 117 -2.86 -11.06 -13.66
C VAL A 117 -4.08 -11.83 -13.11
N GLY A 118 -5.14 -11.15 -12.67
CA GLY A 118 -6.38 -11.75 -12.21
C GLY A 118 -7.07 -12.58 -13.29
N TYR A 119 -7.05 -12.12 -14.54
CA TYR A 119 -7.57 -12.88 -15.67
C TYR A 119 -6.80 -14.20 -15.87
N PHE A 120 -5.47 -14.13 -15.93
CA PHE A 120 -4.65 -15.32 -16.21
C PHE A 120 -4.58 -16.30 -15.03
N PHE A 121 -4.52 -15.83 -13.79
CA PHE A 121 -4.30 -16.68 -12.61
C PHE A 121 -5.56 -17.06 -11.86
N LEU A 122 -6.60 -16.20 -11.91
CA LEU A 122 -7.85 -16.43 -11.18
C LEU A 122 -9.06 -16.68 -12.11
N GLY A 123 -8.89 -16.50 -13.43
CA GLY A 123 -9.99 -16.58 -14.39
C GLY A 123 -11.01 -15.42 -14.21
N GLU A 124 -10.60 -14.30 -13.60
CA GLU A 124 -11.51 -13.17 -13.38
C GLU A 124 -11.83 -12.46 -14.69
N ILE A 125 -13.11 -12.34 -15.02
CA ILE A 125 -13.57 -11.62 -16.22
C ILE A 125 -13.80 -10.17 -15.86
N LEU A 126 -13.11 -9.28 -16.58
CA LEU A 126 -13.24 -7.84 -16.40
C LEU A 126 -14.60 -7.34 -16.92
N ARG A 127 -15.37 -6.68 -16.06
CA ARG A 127 -16.62 -6.03 -16.48
C ARG A 127 -16.30 -4.81 -17.34
N ARG A 128 -17.12 -4.55 -18.37
CA ARG A 128 -16.95 -3.38 -19.24
C ARG A 128 -16.98 -2.06 -18.44
N SER A 129 -17.87 -1.96 -17.44
CA SER A 129 -17.91 -0.80 -16.55
C SER A 129 -16.60 -0.60 -15.79
N THR A 130 -16.00 -1.67 -15.28
CA THR A 130 -14.70 -1.62 -14.57
C THR A 130 -13.60 -1.14 -15.51
N LEU A 131 -13.53 -1.67 -16.74
CA LEU A 131 -12.56 -1.23 -17.75
C LEU A 131 -12.70 0.27 -18.07
N ILE A 132 -13.92 0.73 -18.30
CA ILE A 132 -14.18 2.15 -18.55
C ILE A 132 -13.74 3.02 -17.36
N SER A 133 -14.07 2.60 -16.13
CA SER A 133 -13.67 3.32 -14.92
C SER A 133 -12.14 3.36 -14.73
N MET A 134 -11.44 2.28 -15.06
CA MET A 134 -9.97 2.23 -15.03
C MET A 134 -9.36 3.24 -16.02
N VAL A 135 -9.89 3.29 -17.26
CA VAL A 135 -9.42 4.24 -18.28
C VAL A 135 -9.70 5.68 -17.86
N ILE A 136 -10.88 5.96 -17.34
CA ILE A 136 -11.23 7.30 -16.83
C ILE A 136 -10.31 7.71 -15.68
N ALA A 137 -10.08 6.81 -14.71
CA ALA A 137 -9.19 7.05 -13.58
C ALA A 137 -7.76 7.33 -14.05
N PHE A 138 -7.24 6.52 -14.99
CA PHE A 138 -5.91 6.71 -15.55
C PHE A 138 -5.77 8.06 -16.26
N ILE A 139 -6.74 8.43 -17.10
CA ILE A 139 -6.76 9.74 -17.78
C ILE A 139 -6.82 10.87 -16.74
N GLY A 140 -7.66 10.73 -15.71
CA GLY A 140 -7.76 11.71 -14.63
C GLY A 140 -6.42 11.96 -13.93
N VAL A 141 -5.73 10.89 -13.55
CA VAL A 141 -4.41 10.99 -12.93
C VAL A 141 -3.37 11.54 -13.91
N PHE A 142 -3.42 11.15 -15.19
CA PHE A 142 -2.54 11.68 -16.23
C PHE A 142 -2.72 13.20 -16.40
N VAL A 143 -3.94 13.69 -16.43
CA VAL A 143 -4.24 15.14 -16.51
C VAL A 143 -3.68 15.90 -15.30
N MET A 144 -3.70 15.30 -14.11
CA MET A 144 -3.16 15.93 -12.90
C MET A 144 -1.66 16.20 -13.00
N ILE A 145 -0.90 15.34 -13.68
CA ILE A 145 0.57 15.50 -13.78
C ILE A 145 1.05 16.16 -15.07
N ILE A 146 0.21 16.32 -16.09
CA ILE A 146 0.65 16.91 -17.37
C ILE A 146 1.11 18.36 -17.23
N ASN A 147 0.63 19.07 -16.21
CA ASN A 147 0.99 20.45 -15.90
C ASN A 147 2.11 20.57 -14.86
N ASP A 148 2.44 19.49 -14.18
CA ASP A 148 3.57 19.48 -13.25
C ASP A 148 4.86 19.33 -14.07
N SER A 149 5.84 20.20 -13.81
CA SER A 149 7.17 19.98 -14.32
C SER A 149 7.61 18.61 -13.86
N ILE A 150 7.79 17.67 -14.81
CA ILE A 150 8.25 16.31 -14.51
C ILE A 150 9.69 16.44 -13.99
N SER A 151 9.79 16.92 -12.76
CA SER A 151 11.04 17.02 -12.02
C SER A 151 11.19 15.75 -11.21
N GLY A 152 12.32 15.10 -11.31
CA GLY A 152 12.61 13.91 -10.54
C GLY A 152 13.32 12.81 -11.32
N SER A 153 13.73 11.80 -10.61
CA SER A 153 14.50 10.69 -11.17
C SER A 153 13.61 9.74 -11.97
N ALA A 154 13.99 9.43 -13.21
CA ALA A 154 13.37 8.37 -14.00
C ALA A 154 13.42 7.01 -13.25
N LEU A 155 14.49 6.78 -12.47
CA LEU A 155 14.59 5.60 -11.61
C LEU A 155 13.49 5.60 -10.53
N GLY A 156 13.17 6.76 -9.94
CA GLY A 156 12.06 6.90 -8.99
C GLY A 156 10.72 6.49 -9.60
N ALA A 157 10.46 6.89 -10.85
CA ALA A 157 9.25 6.50 -11.58
C ALA A 157 9.19 4.98 -11.84
N VAL A 158 10.30 4.38 -12.27
CA VAL A 158 10.40 2.92 -12.48
C VAL A 158 10.15 2.17 -11.16
N ILE A 159 10.72 2.62 -10.06
CA ILE A 159 10.50 2.03 -8.73
C ILE A 159 9.04 2.19 -8.32
N GLY A 160 8.39 3.31 -8.63
CA GLY A 160 6.95 3.51 -8.44
C GLY A 160 6.10 2.50 -9.20
N PHE A 161 6.46 2.20 -10.44
CA PHE A 161 5.80 1.15 -11.23
C PHE A 161 6.03 -0.25 -10.65
N ILE A 162 7.22 -0.55 -10.12
CA ILE A 162 7.50 -1.80 -9.39
C ILE A 162 6.62 -1.88 -8.14
N SER A 163 6.45 -0.78 -7.41
CA SER A 163 5.54 -0.68 -6.27
C SER A 163 4.10 -1.02 -6.67
N ALA A 164 3.60 -0.41 -7.74
CA ALA A 164 2.28 -0.68 -8.30
C ALA A 164 2.11 -2.16 -8.66
N THR A 165 3.12 -2.76 -9.30
CA THR A 165 3.13 -4.18 -9.64
C THR A 165 3.08 -5.06 -8.40
N GLY A 166 3.88 -4.75 -7.39
CA GLY A 166 3.88 -5.47 -6.11
C GLY A 166 2.50 -5.45 -5.45
N PHE A 167 1.85 -4.28 -5.38
CA PHE A 167 0.51 -4.19 -4.80
C PHE A 167 -0.55 -4.93 -5.62
N ALA A 168 -0.49 -4.85 -6.94
CA ALA A 168 -1.40 -5.59 -7.82
C ALA A 168 -1.25 -7.10 -7.66
N LEU A 169 -0.02 -7.61 -7.59
CA LEU A 169 0.27 -9.02 -7.34
C LEU A 169 -0.19 -9.46 -5.94
N TYR A 170 0.01 -8.65 -4.91
CA TYR A 170 -0.55 -8.90 -3.58
C TYR A 170 -2.07 -9.05 -3.65
N THR A 171 -2.76 -8.12 -4.32
CA THR A 171 -4.22 -8.12 -4.48
C THR A 171 -4.72 -9.43 -5.11
N VAL A 172 -4.06 -9.90 -6.16
CA VAL A 172 -4.38 -11.19 -6.80
C VAL A 172 -4.08 -12.35 -5.86
N THR A 173 -2.96 -12.32 -5.16
CA THR A 173 -2.49 -13.41 -4.29
C THR A 173 -3.42 -13.66 -3.10
N ILE A 174 -3.96 -12.61 -2.47
CA ILE A 174 -4.92 -12.76 -1.35
C ILE A 174 -6.29 -13.31 -1.80
N ARG A 175 -6.53 -13.36 -3.10
CA ARG A 175 -7.73 -13.94 -3.71
C ARG A 175 -7.50 -15.34 -4.27
N TRP A 176 -6.23 -15.72 -4.47
CA TRP A 176 -5.88 -17.00 -5.10
C TRP A 176 -6.45 -18.20 -4.34
N LYS A 177 -6.29 -18.22 -3.00
CA LYS A 177 -6.91 -19.22 -2.14
C LYS A 177 -7.73 -18.54 -1.05
N PRO A 178 -9.05 -18.76 -0.98
CA PRO A 178 -9.94 -18.10 -0.03
C PRO A 178 -9.57 -18.34 1.44
N GLU A 179 -8.99 -19.51 1.74
CA GLU A 179 -8.54 -19.93 3.07
C GLU A 179 -7.25 -19.27 3.54
N THR A 180 -6.51 -18.60 2.65
CA THR A 180 -5.26 -17.91 3.03
C THR A 180 -5.52 -16.86 4.11
N PRO A 181 -4.79 -16.90 5.24
CA PRO A 181 -4.95 -15.93 6.32
C PRO A 181 -4.47 -14.52 5.89
N LYS A 182 -5.37 -13.70 5.36
CA LYS A 182 -5.06 -12.40 4.73
C LYS A 182 -4.36 -11.43 5.68
N PHE A 183 -4.80 -11.36 6.93
CA PHE A 183 -4.17 -10.47 7.92
C PHE A 183 -2.76 -10.93 8.28
N THR A 184 -2.53 -12.23 8.39
CA THR A 184 -1.20 -12.80 8.62
C THR A 184 -0.26 -12.54 7.43
N THR A 185 -0.80 -12.55 6.19
CA THR A 185 -0.07 -12.12 4.98
C THR A 185 0.43 -10.67 5.12
N VAL A 186 -0.40 -9.77 5.65
CA VAL A 186 0.00 -8.37 5.89
C VAL A 186 1.04 -8.26 7.01
N VAL A 187 0.91 -9.06 8.07
CA VAL A 187 1.96 -9.14 9.13
C VAL A 187 3.29 -9.52 8.50
N LEU A 188 3.32 -10.56 7.66
CA LEU A 188 4.55 -10.96 6.96
C LEU A 188 5.11 -9.85 6.07
N ALA A 189 4.28 -9.08 5.39
CA ALA A 189 4.75 -7.95 4.58
C ALA A 189 5.45 -6.90 5.43
N GLY A 190 4.91 -6.57 6.60
CA GLY A 190 5.55 -5.67 7.57
C GLY A 190 6.89 -6.22 8.06
N ILE A 191 6.93 -7.51 8.41
CA ILE A 191 8.14 -8.20 8.85
C ILE A 191 9.20 -8.24 7.73
N PHE A 192 8.85 -8.61 6.51
CA PHE A 192 9.78 -8.64 5.38
C PHE A 192 10.35 -7.26 5.08
N CYS A 193 9.49 -6.22 5.11
CA CYS A 193 9.93 -4.85 4.94
C CYS A 193 10.92 -4.44 6.04
N ALA A 194 10.65 -4.77 7.29
CA ALA A 194 11.55 -4.47 8.41
C ALA A 194 12.87 -5.25 8.32
N ILE A 195 12.83 -6.55 8.02
CA ILE A 195 14.03 -7.38 7.87
C ILE A 195 14.90 -6.85 6.73
N PHE A 196 14.33 -6.60 5.55
CA PHE A 196 15.07 -6.07 4.41
C PHE A 196 15.74 -4.74 4.77
N SER A 197 15.00 -3.82 5.38
CA SER A 197 15.53 -2.52 5.76
C SER A 197 16.63 -2.63 6.82
N PHE A 198 16.48 -3.52 7.81
CA PHE A 198 17.48 -3.79 8.82
C PHE A 198 18.78 -4.36 8.24
N MET A 199 18.65 -5.32 7.30
CA MET A 199 19.82 -5.89 6.62
C MET A 199 20.61 -4.82 5.86
N ILE A 200 19.95 -3.95 5.11
CA ILE A 200 20.61 -2.88 4.36
C ILE A 200 21.29 -1.88 5.31
N LEU A 201 20.63 -1.50 6.42
CA LEU A 201 21.21 -0.62 7.43
C LEU A 201 22.47 -1.25 8.08
N GLY A 202 22.43 -2.55 8.37
CA GLY A 202 23.58 -3.27 8.89
C GLY A 202 24.78 -3.27 7.92
N PHE A 203 24.53 -3.46 6.63
CA PHE A 203 25.57 -3.37 5.60
C PHE A 203 26.09 -1.95 5.37
N SER A 204 25.22 -0.94 5.54
CA SER A 204 25.58 0.47 5.33
C SER A 204 26.26 1.12 6.55
N PHE A 205 26.36 0.42 7.67
CA PHE A 205 26.85 0.94 8.96
C PHE A 205 26.17 2.24 9.42
N GLN A 206 24.92 2.47 8.99
CA GLN A 206 24.16 3.64 9.39
C GLN A 206 23.43 3.37 10.71
N PRO A 207 23.76 4.09 11.80
CA PRO A 207 23.11 3.86 13.07
C PRO A 207 21.68 4.39 13.10
N PHE A 208 20.76 3.65 13.74
CA PHE A 208 19.36 4.04 13.90
C PHE A 208 19.16 5.35 14.67
N ASN A 209 20.09 5.68 15.59
CA ASN A 209 19.99 6.85 16.45
C ASN A 209 20.31 8.18 15.76
N THR A 210 20.68 8.17 14.48
CA THR A 210 20.94 9.40 13.70
C THR A 210 19.67 10.00 13.11
N MET A 211 18.58 9.21 13.03
CA MET A 211 17.33 9.71 12.46
C MET A 211 16.65 10.71 13.41
N PRO A 212 16.19 11.88 12.90
CA PRO A 212 15.44 12.84 13.70
C PRO A 212 14.22 12.20 14.38
N THR A 213 13.98 12.56 15.64
CA THR A 213 12.88 11.99 16.44
C THR A 213 11.52 12.17 15.78
N ILE A 214 11.30 13.31 15.11
CA ILE A 214 10.06 13.55 14.36
C ILE A 214 9.85 12.52 13.25
N ASN A 215 10.90 12.12 12.53
CA ASN A 215 10.83 11.11 11.50
C ASN A 215 10.44 9.75 12.07
N SER A 216 10.90 9.41 13.28
CA SER A 216 10.50 8.18 13.98
C SER A 216 9.01 8.16 14.28
N TYR A 217 8.47 9.28 14.82
CA TYR A 217 7.03 9.40 15.06
C TYR A 217 6.21 9.33 13.76
N LEU A 218 6.64 10.02 12.71
CA LEU A 218 5.98 9.98 11.41
C LEU A 218 6.00 8.58 10.79
N SER A 219 7.11 7.84 10.95
CA SER A 219 7.23 6.46 10.47
C SER A 219 6.23 5.53 11.17
N LEU A 220 6.14 5.62 12.50
CA LEU A 220 5.20 4.83 13.30
C LEU A 220 3.74 5.20 12.98
N LEU A 221 3.43 6.50 12.90
CA LEU A 221 2.10 7.00 12.53
C LEU A 221 1.69 6.50 11.13
N HIS A 222 2.59 6.58 10.15
CA HIS A 222 2.31 6.05 8.82
C HIS A 222 2.06 4.54 8.85
N GLY A 223 2.80 3.80 9.66
CA GLY A 223 2.57 2.36 9.88
C GLY A 223 1.16 2.09 10.42
N VAL A 224 0.68 2.87 11.39
CA VAL A 224 -0.69 2.77 11.92
C VAL A 224 -1.74 3.06 10.85
N ILE A 225 -1.57 4.13 10.07
CA ILE A 225 -2.48 4.52 8.98
C ILE A 225 -2.55 3.40 7.94
N VAL A 226 -1.40 2.90 7.49
CA VAL A 226 -1.32 1.82 6.48
C VAL A 226 -1.92 0.52 7.00
N ALA A 227 -1.61 0.12 8.24
CA ALA A 227 -2.17 -1.08 8.84
C ALA A 227 -3.69 -1.02 8.94
N SER A 228 -4.23 0.13 9.39
CA SER A 228 -5.67 0.35 9.46
C SER A 228 -6.35 0.22 8.11
N GLY A 229 -5.78 0.83 7.07
CA GLY A 229 -6.25 0.69 5.69
C GLY A 229 -6.18 -0.76 5.19
N LEU A 230 -5.10 -1.50 5.49
CA LEU A 230 -4.94 -2.90 5.09
C LEU A 230 -5.92 -3.84 5.79
N ILE A 231 -6.34 -3.52 7.02
CA ILE A 231 -7.42 -4.24 7.69
C ILE A 231 -8.72 -4.07 6.90
N LEU A 232 -9.11 -2.83 6.58
CA LEU A 232 -10.31 -2.54 5.80
C LEU A 232 -10.27 -3.17 4.40
N TYR A 233 -9.14 -3.04 3.72
CA TYR A 233 -8.90 -3.64 2.40
C TYR A 233 -9.06 -5.16 2.43
N SER A 234 -8.42 -5.83 3.39
CA SER A 234 -8.46 -7.29 3.54
C SER A 234 -9.87 -7.80 3.85
N LEU A 235 -10.67 -7.05 4.59
CA LEU A 235 -12.09 -7.36 4.84
C LEU A 235 -12.91 -7.27 3.56
N GLY A 236 -12.68 -6.23 2.74
CA GLY A 236 -13.37 -6.04 1.47
C GLY A 236 -12.94 -7.00 0.36
N ALA A 237 -11.70 -7.49 0.39
CA ALA A 237 -11.11 -8.32 -0.66
C ALA A 237 -11.84 -9.64 -0.93
N LYS A 238 -12.70 -10.09 -0.03
CA LYS A 238 -13.50 -11.31 -0.20
C LYS A 238 -14.58 -11.17 -1.28
N TYR A 239 -15.11 -9.98 -1.49
CA TYR A 239 -16.35 -9.76 -2.25
C TYR A 239 -16.15 -8.98 -3.56
N LEU A 240 -14.96 -8.46 -3.80
CA LEU A 240 -14.63 -7.65 -4.98
C LEU A 240 -13.58 -8.35 -5.85
N PRO A 241 -13.71 -8.29 -7.19
CA PRO A 241 -12.64 -8.73 -8.11
C PRO A 241 -11.33 -7.95 -7.92
N SER A 242 -10.20 -8.53 -8.31
CA SER A 242 -8.87 -7.93 -8.13
C SER A 242 -8.74 -6.54 -8.78
N ALA A 243 -9.29 -6.37 -9.98
CA ALA A 243 -9.29 -5.09 -10.68
C ALA A 243 -10.11 -4.02 -9.97
N GLU A 244 -11.27 -4.38 -9.40
CA GLU A 244 -12.13 -3.45 -8.66
C GLU A 244 -11.49 -3.05 -7.33
N LEU A 245 -10.84 -4.00 -6.64
CA LEU A 245 -10.06 -3.74 -5.43
C LEU A 245 -8.97 -2.70 -5.69
N ALA A 246 -8.15 -2.93 -6.72
CA ALA A 246 -7.06 -2.03 -7.09
C ALA A 246 -7.59 -0.67 -7.60
N LEU A 247 -8.73 -0.64 -8.33
CA LEU A 247 -9.34 0.61 -8.78
C LEU A 247 -9.84 1.46 -7.61
N LEU A 248 -10.51 0.86 -6.64
CA LEU A 248 -10.99 1.59 -5.45
C LEU A 248 -9.84 2.12 -4.59
N SER A 249 -8.73 1.37 -4.52
CA SER A 249 -7.54 1.85 -3.79
C SER A 249 -6.90 3.09 -4.44
N LEU A 250 -7.20 3.43 -5.71
CA LEU A 250 -6.77 4.68 -6.35
C LEU A 250 -7.33 5.95 -5.68
N MET A 251 -8.24 5.83 -4.71
CA MET A 251 -8.57 6.94 -3.81
C MET A 251 -7.35 7.46 -3.05
N GLU A 252 -6.33 6.59 -2.84
CA GLU A 252 -5.00 7.00 -2.37
C GLU A 252 -4.36 8.05 -3.28
N VAL A 253 -4.45 7.83 -4.60
CA VAL A 253 -3.87 8.74 -5.60
C VAL A 253 -4.59 10.09 -5.57
N VAL A 254 -5.92 10.06 -5.70
CA VAL A 254 -6.73 11.29 -5.74
C VAL A 254 -6.56 12.09 -4.45
N GLY A 255 -6.72 11.43 -3.30
CA GLY A 255 -6.58 12.07 -2.01
C GLY A 255 -5.14 12.54 -1.77
N GLY A 256 -4.13 11.72 -2.12
CA GLY A 256 -2.73 12.05 -1.93
C GLY A 256 -2.30 13.33 -2.66
N VAL A 257 -2.71 13.50 -3.92
CA VAL A 257 -2.45 14.73 -4.69
C VAL A 257 -3.19 15.92 -4.07
N LEU A 258 -4.47 15.75 -3.70
CA LEU A 258 -5.26 16.82 -3.09
C LEU A 258 -4.63 17.31 -1.78
N TRP A 259 -4.18 16.39 -0.91
CA TRP A 259 -3.56 16.76 0.36
C TRP A 259 -2.22 17.48 0.19
N VAL A 260 -1.38 17.03 -0.77
CA VAL A 260 -0.09 17.67 -1.07
C VAL A 260 -0.28 19.10 -1.60
N TRP A 261 -1.34 19.37 -2.37
CA TRP A 261 -1.65 20.70 -2.86
C TRP A 261 -2.30 21.62 -1.82
N MET A 262 -2.81 21.09 -0.71
CA MET A 262 -3.42 21.91 0.32
C MET A 262 -2.37 22.65 1.15
N PRO A 263 -2.42 24.00 1.24
CA PRO A 263 -1.45 24.80 2.01
C PRO A 263 -1.40 24.44 3.50
N ILE A 264 -2.47 23.84 4.02
CA ILE A 264 -2.60 23.47 5.44
C ILE A 264 -1.54 22.45 5.89
N PHE A 265 -0.98 21.67 4.96
CA PHE A 265 0.05 20.68 5.27
C PHE A 265 1.47 21.18 5.06
N GLY A 266 1.65 22.45 4.62
CA GLY A 266 2.95 23.10 4.48
C GLY A 266 3.88 22.49 3.42
N ILE A 267 3.32 21.71 2.48
CA ILE A 267 4.07 21.05 1.41
C ILE A 267 4.11 22.00 0.22
N ASN A 268 5.31 22.37 -0.23
CA ASN A 268 5.55 23.18 -1.41
C ASN A 268 6.08 22.26 -2.53
N GLU A 269 5.18 21.73 -3.35
CA GLU A 269 5.49 21.00 -4.59
C GLU A 269 4.85 21.69 -5.79
#